data_0d1fb6be7db024647417b4fdae904722
#
_entry.id   0d1fb6be7db024647417b4fdae904722
#
_cell.length_a   1.000
_cell.length_b   1.000
_cell.length_c   1.000
_cell.angle_alpha   90.00
_cell.angle_beta   90.00
_cell.angle_gamma   90.00
#
_symmetry.space_group_name_H-M   'P 1'
#
loop_
_entity.id
_entity.type
_entity.pdbx_description
1 polymer ?
#
loop_
_entity_poly.entity_id
_entity_poly.type
_entity_poly.pdbx_seq_one_letter_code
_entity_poly.pdbx_strand_id
1 'polypeptide(L)'
;MKNAIAILMFILSCVCVHAQTAGDSIRSHSFMLGVGSSHQLDTYLSPQNYDGFQISLLRETLRVTRLAGRRISFQSLWQGTFSHSDNVSGTATDWGGHIGYDALWHYSWTPLQGLRLMAGGAVGADAGFLYNSRGGNNPAQGRLGADLSASVMAIYRFRLWGQDLALRCQANMPLAGVMFSPQFGQSYYEIGEGYTNGNVCFSHPGNAFSLWQQITVDIPLGRHTVMRAGYLCDIRQSHVNGIKMHDRSHSFMIGFVRHFRKVGRDERKAADVIL
;
A
#
# COMPACT_ATOMS: atom_id res chain seq x y z
N MET A 1 -12.15 -3.04 -25.64
CA MET A 1 -12.36 -3.84 -24.41
C MET A 1 -11.59 -5.16 -24.39
N LYS A 2 -11.71 -6.06 -25.38
CA LYS A 2 -11.01 -7.37 -25.38
C LYS A 2 -9.48 -7.25 -25.21
N ASN A 3 -8.85 -6.26 -25.82
CA ASN A 3 -7.38 -6.07 -25.75
C ASN A 3 -6.91 -5.52 -24.39
N ALA A 4 -7.71 -4.70 -23.69
CA ALA A 4 -7.37 -4.19 -22.36
C ALA A 4 -7.45 -5.29 -21.30
N ILE A 5 -8.43 -6.19 -21.39
CA ILE A 5 -8.55 -7.36 -20.51
C ILE A 5 -7.38 -8.34 -20.74
N ALA A 6 -6.98 -8.53 -22.00
CA ALA A 6 -5.83 -9.38 -22.33
C ALA A 6 -4.50 -8.83 -21.77
N ILE A 7 -4.29 -7.51 -21.82
CA ILE A 7 -3.13 -6.84 -21.23
C ILE A 7 -3.16 -6.95 -19.70
N LEU A 8 -4.32 -6.75 -19.07
CA LEU A 8 -4.47 -6.91 -17.63
C LEU A 8 -4.24 -8.36 -17.19
N MET A 9 -4.76 -9.34 -17.94
CA MET A 9 -4.49 -10.76 -17.70
C MET A 9 -3.03 -11.13 -17.92
N PHE A 10 -2.34 -10.52 -18.89
CA PHE A 10 -0.92 -10.75 -19.14
C PHE A 10 -0.05 -10.16 -18.02
N ILE A 11 -0.39 -8.97 -17.51
CA ILE A 11 0.28 -8.37 -16.34
C ILE A 11 0.04 -9.22 -15.09
N LEU A 12 -1.18 -9.70 -14.86
CA LEU A 12 -1.48 -10.62 -13.75
C LEU A 12 -0.74 -11.96 -13.88
N SER A 13 -0.60 -12.51 -15.08
CA SER A 13 0.12 -13.76 -15.29
C SER A 13 1.63 -13.63 -15.08
N CYS A 14 2.24 -12.48 -15.40
CA CYS A 14 3.63 -12.19 -15.11
C CYS A 14 3.94 -12.10 -13.59
N VAL A 15 2.97 -11.71 -12.77
CA VAL A 15 3.10 -11.68 -11.30
C VAL A 15 3.09 -13.09 -10.71
N CYS A 16 2.54 -14.10 -11.42
CA CYS A 16 2.41 -15.48 -10.94
C CYS A 16 3.57 -16.38 -11.27
N VAL A 17 4.65 -15.93 -11.92
CA VAL A 17 5.84 -16.76 -12.12
C VAL A 17 6.59 -16.94 -10.79
N HIS A 18 6.06 -17.80 -9.96
CA HIS A 18 6.77 -18.36 -8.81
C HIS A 18 7.72 -19.44 -9.31
N ALA A 19 8.93 -19.09 -9.65
CA ALA A 19 10.01 -20.07 -9.73
C ALA A 19 10.21 -20.64 -8.32
N GLN A 20 9.56 -21.74 -8.02
CA GLN A 20 9.83 -22.57 -6.84
C GLN A 20 11.19 -23.23 -7.02
N THR A 21 12.25 -22.54 -6.61
CA THR A 21 13.52 -23.18 -6.33
C THR A 21 13.64 -23.32 -4.82
N ALA A 22 13.54 -24.57 -4.36
CA ALA A 22 13.80 -24.95 -2.98
C ALA A 22 15.24 -24.57 -2.60
N GLY A 23 15.40 -23.66 -1.66
CA GLY A 23 16.69 -23.23 -1.13
C GLY A 23 16.56 -22.00 -0.23
N ASP A 24 17.05 -22.12 0.96
CA ASP A 24 17.23 -21.17 2.07
C ASP A 24 16.86 -19.69 1.79
N SER A 25 15.59 -19.36 1.97
CA SER A 25 15.13 -17.98 1.97
C SER A 25 14.64 -17.60 3.37
N ILE A 26 15.24 -16.57 3.94
CA ILE A 26 14.73 -15.95 5.16
C ILE A 26 13.50 -15.17 4.76
N ARG A 27 12.38 -15.47 5.41
CA ARG A 27 11.09 -14.79 5.18
C ARG A 27 10.61 -14.18 6.48
N SER A 28 10.14 -12.96 6.41
CA SER A 28 9.37 -12.36 7.50
C SER A 28 7.94 -12.14 7.03
N HIS A 29 6.99 -12.44 7.89
CA HIS A 29 5.57 -12.14 7.70
C HIS A 29 5.14 -11.22 8.82
N SER A 30 4.52 -10.11 8.48
CA SER A 30 3.91 -9.22 9.46
C SER A 30 2.42 -9.04 9.16
N PHE A 31 1.69 -8.84 10.25
CA PHE A 31 0.28 -8.49 10.25
C PHE A 31 0.09 -7.38 11.27
N MET A 32 -0.52 -6.27 10.82
CA MET A 32 -0.76 -5.10 11.66
C MET A 32 -2.20 -4.63 11.50
N LEU A 33 -2.76 -4.14 12.59
CA LEU A 33 -4.01 -3.42 12.66
C LEU A 33 -3.72 -1.98 13.06
N GLY A 34 -4.52 -1.05 12.57
CA GLY A 34 -4.40 0.35 12.89
C GLY A 34 -5.73 1.05 12.98
N VAL A 35 -5.72 2.13 13.74
CA VAL A 35 -6.83 3.08 13.83
C VAL A 35 -6.28 4.49 13.71
N GLY A 36 -7.05 5.37 13.10
CA GLY A 36 -6.58 6.73 12.88
C GLY A 36 -7.64 7.66 12.29
N SER A 37 -7.20 8.84 11.85
CA SER A 37 -8.05 9.83 11.20
C SER A 37 -8.19 9.55 9.72
N SER A 38 -9.35 9.95 9.16
CA SER A 38 -9.65 9.98 7.75
C SER A 38 -10.14 11.38 7.37
N HIS A 39 -9.58 11.95 6.29
CA HIS A 39 -9.98 13.22 5.71
C HIS A 39 -10.26 13.00 4.23
N GLN A 40 -11.51 13.17 3.81
CA GLN A 40 -11.98 12.82 2.46
C GLN A 40 -12.65 13.99 1.77
N LEU A 41 -12.35 14.16 0.49
CA LEU A 41 -13.07 15.01 -0.45
C LEU A 41 -13.21 14.24 -1.77
N ASP A 42 -14.41 14.16 -2.28
CA ASP A 42 -14.67 13.63 -3.60
C ASP A 42 -15.76 14.43 -4.28
N THR A 43 -15.36 15.31 -5.22
CA THR A 43 -16.28 16.25 -5.85
C THR A 43 -17.28 15.60 -6.80
N TYR A 44 -17.12 14.29 -7.10
CA TYR A 44 -18.15 13.51 -7.80
C TYR A 44 -19.39 13.29 -6.91
N LEU A 45 -19.16 13.05 -5.60
CA LEU A 45 -20.21 12.78 -4.63
C LEU A 45 -20.66 14.06 -3.92
N SER A 46 -19.71 14.90 -3.47
CA SER A 46 -19.97 16.11 -2.71
C SER A 46 -18.80 17.08 -2.80
N PRO A 47 -19.05 18.38 -2.90
CA PRO A 47 -18.00 19.40 -2.82
C PRO A 47 -17.49 19.68 -1.40
N GLN A 48 -18.00 18.95 -0.39
CA GLN A 48 -17.65 19.16 1.02
C GLN A 48 -16.53 18.22 1.46
N ASN A 49 -15.76 18.65 2.46
CA ASN A 49 -14.82 17.79 3.15
C ASN A 49 -15.56 16.95 4.21
N TYR A 50 -15.09 15.73 4.37
CA TYR A 50 -15.56 14.77 5.37
C TYR A 50 -14.40 14.36 6.25
N ASP A 51 -14.58 14.46 7.55
CA ASP A 51 -13.57 14.14 8.57
C ASP A 51 -14.09 13.03 9.48
N GLY A 52 -13.23 12.07 9.80
CA GLY A 52 -13.66 10.95 10.62
C GLY A 52 -12.53 10.02 10.99
N PHE A 53 -12.86 8.75 11.14
CA PHE A 53 -11.90 7.72 11.52
C PHE A 53 -11.71 6.67 10.42
N GLN A 54 -10.56 5.99 10.49
CA GLN A 54 -10.22 4.87 9.62
C GLN A 54 -9.67 3.71 10.44
N ILE A 55 -10.08 2.50 10.05
CA ILE A 55 -9.44 1.25 10.45
C ILE A 55 -8.56 0.77 9.30
N SER A 56 -7.33 0.38 9.59
CA SER A 56 -6.36 -0.09 8.61
C SER A 56 -5.87 -1.47 8.97
N LEU A 57 -5.75 -2.34 7.97
CA LEU A 57 -5.19 -3.67 8.06
C LEU A 57 -4.04 -3.75 7.09
N LEU A 58 -2.87 -4.20 7.55
CA LEU A 58 -1.67 -4.33 6.75
C LEU A 58 -1.09 -5.73 6.91
N ARG A 59 -0.85 -6.40 5.79
CA ARG A 59 -0.13 -7.68 5.74
C ARG A 59 1.07 -7.53 4.84
N GLU A 60 2.23 -7.87 5.36
CA GLU A 60 3.48 -7.82 4.63
C GLU A 60 4.18 -9.16 4.64
N THR A 61 4.83 -9.47 3.53
CA THR A 61 5.80 -10.57 3.43
C THR A 61 7.07 -10.02 2.80
N LEU A 62 8.18 -10.05 3.51
CA LEU A 62 9.49 -9.67 3.01
C LEU A 62 10.38 -10.89 2.91
N ARG A 63 11.03 -11.10 1.76
CA ARG A 63 12.00 -12.18 1.53
C ARG A 63 13.24 -11.67 0.83
N VAL A 64 14.39 -12.14 1.23
CA VAL A 64 15.63 -11.93 0.47
C VAL A 64 15.70 -12.95 -0.64
N THR A 65 15.93 -12.49 -1.87
CA THR A 65 16.10 -13.34 -3.05
C THR A 65 17.57 -13.79 -3.18
N ARG A 66 17.85 -14.72 -4.08
CA ARG A 66 19.24 -15.12 -4.41
C ARG A 66 19.89 -14.19 -5.43
N LEU A 67 19.14 -13.25 -6.00
CA LEU A 67 19.60 -12.35 -7.05
C LEU A 67 20.64 -11.37 -6.51
N ALA A 68 21.59 -10.98 -7.35
CA ALA A 68 22.66 -10.03 -7.05
C ALA A 68 23.40 -10.31 -5.72
N GLY A 69 23.74 -11.57 -5.45
CA GLY A 69 24.43 -11.93 -4.21
C GLY A 69 23.60 -11.70 -2.96
N ARG A 70 22.28 -11.89 -3.03
CA ARG A 70 21.29 -11.65 -1.95
C ARG A 70 21.07 -10.16 -1.62
N ARG A 71 21.43 -9.26 -2.52
CA ARG A 71 21.17 -7.82 -2.35
C ARG A 71 19.75 -7.42 -2.80
N ILE A 72 19.04 -8.28 -3.53
CA ILE A 72 17.66 -8.00 -3.95
C ILE A 72 16.70 -8.72 -3.01
N SER A 73 15.77 -7.95 -2.44
CA SER A 73 14.64 -8.45 -1.67
C SER A 73 13.34 -8.26 -2.44
N PHE A 74 12.39 -9.14 -2.19
CA PHE A 74 11.02 -9.03 -2.66
C PHE A 74 10.10 -8.81 -1.46
N GLN A 75 9.22 -7.83 -1.58
CA GLN A 75 8.19 -7.53 -0.59
C GLN A 75 6.82 -7.63 -1.26
N SER A 76 5.90 -8.29 -0.61
CA SER A 76 4.47 -8.31 -0.96
C SER A 76 3.73 -7.58 0.16
N LEU A 77 2.99 -6.55 -0.20
CA LEU A 77 2.26 -5.69 0.72
C LEU A 77 0.78 -5.72 0.37
N TRP A 78 -0.08 -6.07 1.31
CA TRP A 78 -1.53 -5.99 1.23
C TRP A 78 -2.01 -4.95 2.24
N GLN A 79 -2.86 -4.05 1.79
CA GLN A 79 -3.50 -3.06 2.63
C GLN A 79 -5.01 -3.14 2.44
N GLY A 80 -5.76 -3.13 3.54
CA GLY A 80 -7.20 -2.93 3.57
C GLY A 80 -7.53 -1.76 4.47
N THR A 81 -8.44 -0.88 4.06
CA THR A 81 -8.91 0.22 4.90
C THR A 81 -10.42 0.32 4.84
N PHE A 82 -10.99 0.77 5.95
CA PHE A 82 -12.39 1.11 6.06
C PHE A 82 -12.51 2.42 6.82
N SER A 83 -13.24 3.39 6.27
CA SER A 83 -13.39 4.72 6.85
C SER A 83 -14.86 5.08 7.04
N HIS A 84 -15.10 5.88 8.04
CA HIS A 84 -16.37 6.54 8.33
C HIS A 84 -16.08 8.00 8.64
N SER A 85 -16.67 8.90 7.90
CA SER A 85 -16.40 10.34 7.99
C SER A 85 -17.67 11.14 7.85
N ASP A 86 -17.80 12.23 8.59
CA ASP A 86 -18.94 13.12 8.55
C ASP A 86 -18.54 14.49 7.99
N ASN A 87 -19.46 15.16 7.34
CA ASN A 87 -19.26 16.55 6.95
C ASN A 87 -19.30 17.47 8.18
N VAL A 88 -18.79 18.70 8.04
CA VAL A 88 -18.69 19.68 9.14
C VAL A 88 -20.02 19.94 9.86
N SER A 89 -21.14 19.85 9.15
CA SER A 89 -22.48 20.06 9.74
C SER A 89 -23.10 18.81 10.35
N GLY A 90 -22.46 17.64 10.26
CA GLY A 90 -22.99 16.36 10.74
C GLY A 90 -24.26 15.88 10.03
N THR A 91 -24.52 16.41 8.82
CA THR A 91 -25.75 16.12 8.07
C THR A 91 -25.58 15.09 6.96
N ALA A 92 -24.34 14.70 6.66
CA ALA A 92 -24.01 13.73 5.65
C ALA A 92 -22.77 12.94 6.08
N THR A 93 -22.78 11.65 5.76
CA THR A 93 -21.74 10.68 6.14
C THR A 93 -21.17 10.04 4.89
N ASP A 94 -19.85 9.86 4.85
CA ASP A 94 -19.14 9.07 3.88
C ASP A 94 -18.67 7.75 4.51
N TRP A 95 -18.87 6.66 3.76
CA TRP A 95 -18.32 5.33 4.07
C TRP A 95 -17.35 4.95 2.97
N GLY A 96 -16.09 4.74 3.31
CA GLY A 96 -15.06 4.36 2.36
C GLY A 96 -14.50 2.98 2.63
N GLY A 97 -14.18 2.26 1.56
CA GLY A 97 -13.45 1.00 1.62
C GLY A 97 -12.38 0.97 0.54
N HIS A 98 -11.21 0.44 0.86
CA HIS A 98 -10.12 0.29 -0.08
C HIS A 98 -9.31 -0.96 0.22
N ILE A 99 -8.88 -1.63 -0.84
CA ILE A 99 -7.92 -2.73 -0.80
C ILE A 99 -6.83 -2.49 -1.84
N GLY A 100 -5.57 -2.65 -1.44
CA GLY A 100 -4.41 -2.51 -2.31
C GLY A 100 -3.45 -3.68 -2.18
N TYR A 101 -2.75 -3.96 -3.25
CA TYR A 101 -1.67 -4.93 -3.31
C TYR A 101 -0.47 -4.36 -4.06
N ASP A 102 0.71 -4.44 -3.45
CA ASP A 102 1.98 -4.06 -4.06
C ASP A 102 2.95 -5.23 -4.05
N ALA A 103 3.57 -5.48 -5.20
CA ALA A 103 4.74 -6.32 -5.36
C ALA A 103 5.97 -5.43 -5.54
N LEU A 104 6.89 -5.43 -4.58
CA LEU A 104 8.02 -4.53 -4.52
C LEU A 104 9.34 -5.30 -4.62
N TRP A 105 10.30 -4.75 -5.36
CA TRP A 105 11.67 -5.25 -5.47
C TRP A 105 12.63 -4.16 -5.02
N HIS A 106 13.48 -4.46 -4.03
CA HIS A 106 14.43 -3.51 -3.48
C HIS A 106 15.85 -4.04 -3.62
N TYR A 107 16.74 -3.19 -4.08
CA TYR A 107 18.18 -3.38 -3.92
C TYR A 107 18.60 -2.83 -2.57
N SER A 108 19.35 -3.63 -1.79
CA SER A 108 19.78 -3.26 -0.45
C SER A 108 21.27 -3.09 -0.35
N TRP A 109 21.73 -2.06 0.40
CA TRP A 109 23.11 -1.89 0.79
C TRP A 109 23.19 -1.45 2.25
N THR A 110 24.35 -1.70 2.89
CA THR A 110 24.61 -1.42 4.30
C THR A 110 25.78 -0.44 4.38
N PRO A 111 25.50 0.88 4.36
CA PRO A 111 26.56 1.90 4.39
C PRO A 111 27.27 1.99 5.74
N LEU A 112 26.56 1.69 6.84
CA LEU A 112 27.04 1.75 8.21
C LEU A 112 26.56 0.51 8.98
N GLN A 113 27.28 0.16 10.03
CA GLN A 113 26.86 -0.91 10.93
C GLN A 113 25.48 -0.60 11.53
N GLY A 114 24.55 -1.55 11.42
CA GLY A 114 23.17 -1.40 11.90
C GLY A 114 22.24 -0.68 10.93
N LEU A 115 22.72 0.04 9.91
CA LEU A 115 21.88 0.73 8.93
C LEU A 115 21.84 -0.02 7.61
N ARG A 116 20.63 -0.42 7.20
CA ARG A 116 20.33 -0.96 5.88
C ARG A 116 19.45 0.02 5.13
N LEU A 117 19.87 0.41 3.95
CA LEU A 117 19.09 1.19 3.01
C LEU A 117 18.66 0.32 1.85
N MET A 118 17.45 0.53 1.39
CA MET A 118 16.81 -0.24 0.34
C MET A 118 16.09 0.70 -0.60
N ALA A 119 16.29 0.54 -1.90
CA ALA A 119 15.61 1.33 -2.92
C ALA A 119 15.20 0.43 -4.09
N GLY A 120 14.08 0.75 -4.71
CA GLY A 120 13.59 -0.06 -5.82
C GLY A 120 12.27 0.40 -6.38
N GLY A 121 11.58 -0.52 -7.02
CA GLY A 121 10.30 -0.28 -7.66
C GLY A 121 9.23 -1.27 -7.23
N ALA A 122 8.00 -0.92 -7.51
CA ALA A 122 6.83 -1.74 -7.27
C ALA A 122 5.89 -1.75 -8.47
N VAL A 123 5.10 -2.81 -8.54
CA VAL A 123 3.87 -2.87 -9.33
C VAL A 123 2.73 -2.99 -8.34
N GLY A 124 1.79 -2.06 -8.42
CA GLY A 124 0.63 -1.96 -7.55
C GLY A 124 -0.68 -2.13 -8.30
N ALA A 125 -1.70 -2.57 -7.58
CA ALA A 125 -3.09 -2.53 -8.01
C ALA A 125 -3.98 -2.29 -6.80
N ASP A 126 -5.00 -1.47 -6.99
CA ASP A 126 -5.95 -1.12 -5.94
C ASP A 126 -7.38 -1.08 -6.43
N ALA A 127 -8.29 -1.31 -5.49
CA ALA A 127 -9.72 -1.18 -5.67
C ALA A 127 -10.34 -0.57 -4.41
N GLY A 128 -11.34 0.27 -4.60
CA GLY A 128 -12.03 0.91 -3.50
C GLY A 128 -13.38 1.48 -3.90
N PHE A 129 -14.07 2.00 -2.92
CA PHE A 129 -15.32 2.73 -3.09
C PHE A 129 -15.47 3.83 -2.05
N LEU A 130 -16.25 4.82 -2.38
CA LEU A 130 -16.76 5.81 -1.45
C LEU A 130 -18.28 5.91 -1.63
N TYR A 131 -19.02 5.86 -0.52
CA TYR A 131 -20.47 5.98 -0.49
C TYR A 131 -20.87 7.18 0.35
N ASN A 132 -21.66 8.10 -0.22
CA ASN A 132 -22.17 9.29 0.46
C ASN A 132 -23.66 9.11 0.78
N SER A 133 -24.02 9.28 2.05
CA SER A 133 -25.40 9.08 2.54
C SER A 133 -26.44 10.07 1.98
N ARG A 134 -25.98 11.18 1.40
CA ARG A 134 -26.84 12.21 0.76
C ARG A 134 -26.87 12.14 -0.75
N GLY A 135 -26.06 11.30 -1.36
CA GLY A 135 -26.04 11.13 -2.81
C GLY A 135 -27.34 10.53 -3.34
N GLY A 136 -28.17 11.34 -4.02
CA GLY A 136 -29.48 10.87 -4.53
C GLY A 136 -29.34 9.84 -5.66
N ASN A 137 -28.93 10.28 -6.85
CA ASN A 137 -28.83 9.41 -8.03
C ASN A 137 -27.55 8.59 -8.11
N ASN A 138 -26.43 9.12 -7.61
CA ASN A 138 -25.12 8.46 -7.64
C ASN A 138 -24.48 8.53 -6.23
N PRO A 139 -24.96 7.70 -5.28
CA PRO A 139 -24.47 7.77 -3.89
C PRO A 139 -23.08 7.16 -3.71
N ALA A 140 -22.55 6.45 -4.70
CA ALA A 140 -21.29 5.75 -4.60
C ALA A 140 -20.36 6.06 -5.77
N GLN A 141 -19.06 6.07 -5.48
CA GLN A 141 -18.00 6.12 -6.49
C GLN A 141 -17.06 4.94 -6.31
N GLY A 142 -16.82 4.20 -7.40
CA GLY A 142 -15.81 3.15 -7.49
C GLY A 142 -14.44 3.75 -7.81
N ARG A 143 -13.41 3.19 -7.22
CA ARG A 143 -12.00 3.55 -7.44
C ARG A 143 -11.24 2.31 -7.84
N LEU A 144 -10.52 2.36 -8.94
CA LEU A 144 -9.68 1.27 -9.43
C LEU A 144 -8.40 1.88 -9.96
N GLY A 145 -7.27 1.25 -9.65
CA GLY A 145 -5.98 1.70 -10.10
C GLY A 145 -4.99 0.56 -10.33
N ALA A 146 -4.00 0.83 -11.17
CA ALA A 146 -2.80 0.00 -11.30
C ALA A 146 -1.63 0.91 -11.63
N ASP A 147 -0.49 0.73 -10.97
CA ASP A 147 0.63 1.64 -11.08
C ASP A 147 1.99 0.97 -11.01
N LEU A 148 2.99 1.76 -11.43
CA LEU A 148 4.40 1.53 -11.22
C LEU A 148 4.89 2.57 -10.22
N SER A 149 5.41 2.11 -9.10
CA SER A 149 5.82 2.94 -7.98
C SER A 149 7.33 2.90 -7.75
N ALA A 150 7.88 4.02 -7.25
CA ALA A 150 9.17 4.02 -6.57
C ALA A 150 8.98 3.68 -5.09
N SER A 151 9.93 2.92 -4.54
CA SER A 151 9.93 2.53 -3.14
C SER A 151 11.32 2.69 -2.52
N VAL A 152 11.35 3.28 -1.33
CA VAL A 152 12.55 3.39 -0.50
C VAL A 152 12.25 2.90 0.91
N MET A 153 13.25 2.24 1.52
CA MET A 153 13.15 1.73 2.88
C MET A 153 14.49 1.89 3.60
N ALA A 154 14.43 2.30 4.84
CA ALA A 154 15.56 2.32 5.76
C ALA A 154 15.24 1.48 6.99
N ILE A 155 16.19 0.63 7.41
CA ILE A 155 16.08 -0.17 8.63
C ILE A 155 17.35 0.14 9.45
N TYR A 156 17.16 0.71 10.64
CA TYR A 156 18.24 1.01 11.57
C TYR A 156 18.07 0.18 12.83
N ARG A 157 19.09 -0.59 13.15
CA ARG A 157 19.17 -1.43 14.35
C ARG A 157 20.00 -0.77 15.40
N PHE A 158 19.49 -0.77 16.60
CA PHE A 158 20.14 -0.19 17.75
C PHE A 158 19.79 -0.97 19.01
N ARG A 159 20.63 -0.83 20.01
CA ARG A 159 20.39 -1.45 21.31
C ARG A 159 19.97 -0.39 22.31
N LEU A 160 18.83 -0.61 22.94
CA LEU A 160 18.28 0.29 23.95
C LEU A 160 17.75 -0.55 25.13
N TRP A 161 18.14 -0.19 26.34
CA TRP A 161 17.77 -0.91 27.57
C TRP A 161 18.06 -2.42 27.53
N GLY A 162 19.17 -2.79 26.88
CA GLY A 162 19.57 -4.20 26.75
C GLY A 162 18.81 -5.01 25.71
N GLN A 163 17.84 -4.39 24.99
CA GLN A 163 17.09 -5.01 23.90
C GLN A 163 17.56 -4.53 22.53
N ASP A 164 17.60 -5.42 21.56
CA ASP A 164 17.92 -5.11 20.17
C ASP A 164 16.63 -4.67 19.44
N LEU A 165 16.53 -3.38 19.16
CA LEU A 165 15.38 -2.76 18.49
C LEU A 165 15.71 -2.47 17.04
N ALA A 166 14.68 -2.40 16.18
CA ALA A 166 14.85 -1.91 14.83
C ALA A 166 13.81 -0.82 14.50
N LEU A 167 14.32 0.35 14.09
CA LEU A 167 13.49 1.41 13.49
C LEU A 167 13.43 1.16 11.99
N ARG A 168 12.24 1.14 11.44
CA ARG A 168 11.99 0.99 10.00
C ARG A 168 11.18 2.16 9.49
N CYS A 169 11.66 2.75 8.40
CA CYS A 169 10.95 3.78 7.63
C CYS A 169 10.82 3.29 6.19
N GLN A 170 9.63 3.35 5.61
CA GLN A 170 9.38 3.00 4.21
C GLN A 170 8.48 4.05 3.58
N ALA A 171 8.75 4.41 2.33
CA ALA A 171 7.90 5.28 1.55
C ALA A 171 7.75 4.70 0.13
N ASN A 172 6.51 4.70 -0.39
CA ASN A 172 6.16 4.29 -1.73
C ASN A 172 5.42 5.43 -2.43
N MET A 173 5.76 5.71 -3.68
CA MET A 173 5.16 6.77 -4.47
C MET A 173 4.90 6.27 -5.90
N PRO A 174 3.64 6.19 -6.37
CA PRO A 174 3.30 5.93 -7.75
C PRO A 174 3.89 6.98 -8.68
N LEU A 175 4.54 6.52 -9.75
CA LEU A 175 5.17 7.38 -10.77
C LEU A 175 4.38 7.41 -12.08
N ALA A 176 3.79 6.29 -12.44
CA ALA A 176 2.97 6.15 -13.65
C ALA A 176 1.97 5.01 -13.47
N GLY A 177 0.78 5.17 -14.01
CA GLY A 177 -0.25 4.15 -13.89
C GLY A 177 -1.48 4.45 -14.72
N VAL A 178 -2.52 3.70 -14.44
CA VAL A 178 -3.86 3.91 -14.97
C VAL A 178 -4.86 3.89 -13.82
N MET A 179 -5.86 4.74 -13.90
CA MET A 179 -6.93 4.80 -12.93
C MET A 179 -8.29 4.92 -13.60
N PHE A 180 -9.30 4.39 -12.95
CA PHE A 180 -10.68 4.63 -13.32
C PHE A 180 -11.17 5.93 -12.68
N SER A 181 -11.77 6.79 -13.50
CA SER A 181 -12.44 8.01 -13.07
C SER A 181 -13.64 8.27 -14.01
N PRO A 182 -14.88 8.36 -13.50
CA PRO A 182 -15.99 8.83 -14.30
C PRO A 182 -15.73 10.28 -14.74
N GLN A 183 -16.51 10.76 -15.72
CA GLN A 183 -16.56 12.18 -16.04
C GLN A 183 -17.36 12.91 -14.94
N PHE A 184 -17.05 14.18 -14.68
CA PHE A 184 -17.88 14.99 -13.77
C PHE A 184 -19.32 15.03 -14.25
N GLY A 185 -20.26 14.63 -13.39
CA GLY A 185 -21.69 14.54 -13.70
C GLY A 185 -22.13 13.28 -14.43
N GLN A 186 -21.22 12.40 -14.85
CA GLN A 186 -21.56 11.12 -15.49
C GLN A 186 -22.12 10.14 -14.46
N SER A 187 -23.25 9.50 -14.77
CA SER A 187 -23.84 8.49 -13.91
C SER A 187 -23.27 7.09 -14.16
N TYR A 188 -23.32 6.21 -13.15
CA TYR A 188 -22.96 4.80 -13.32
C TYR A 188 -23.93 4.05 -14.25
N TYR A 189 -25.15 4.55 -14.39
CA TYR A 189 -26.11 4.04 -15.40
C TYR A 189 -25.57 4.26 -16.82
N GLU A 190 -25.10 5.48 -17.14
CA GLU A 190 -24.52 5.78 -18.46
C GLU A 190 -23.27 4.93 -18.72
N ILE A 191 -22.43 4.70 -17.70
CA ILE A 191 -21.29 3.80 -17.82
C ILE A 191 -21.75 2.36 -18.12
N GLY A 192 -22.82 1.90 -17.48
CA GLY A 192 -23.45 0.59 -17.71
C GLY A 192 -23.99 0.43 -19.13
N GLU A 193 -24.54 1.50 -19.72
CA GLU A 193 -24.99 1.55 -21.13
C GLU A 193 -23.83 1.61 -22.14
N GLY A 194 -22.57 1.66 -21.68
CA GLY A 194 -21.39 1.61 -22.54
C GLY A 194 -20.74 2.96 -22.82
N TYR A 195 -21.22 4.05 -22.22
CA TYR A 195 -20.57 5.37 -22.33
C TYR A 195 -19.31 5.43 -21.44
N THR A 196 -18.27 4.70 -21.84
CA THR A 196 -17.02 4.53 -21.03
C THR A 196 -15.83 5.30 -21.59
N ASN A 197 -16.04 6.12 -22.61
CA ASN A 197 -14.94 6.85 -23.25
C ASN A 197 -14.29 7.85 -22.28
N GLY A 198 -12.97 7.71 -22.09
CA GLY A 198 -12.20 8.57 -21.19
C GLY A 198 -12.28 8.22 -19.71
N ASN A 199 -12.97 7.15 -19.31
CA ASN A 199 -13.07 6.73 -17.90
C ASN A 199 -11.80 6.00 -17.40
N VAL A 200 -10.96 5.49 -18.30
CA VAL A 200 -9.63 4.98 -17.97
C VAL A 200 -8.62 6.06 -18.30
N CYS A 201 -7.97 6.58 -17.27
CA CYS A 201 -7.09 7.72 -17.36
C CYS A 201 -5.66 7.32 -17.01
N PHE A 202 -4.68 7.90 -17.72
CA PHE A 202 -3.27 7.80 -17.33
C PHE A 202 -3.05 8.63 -16.05
N SER A 203 -2.40 8.02 -15.05
CA SER A 203 -2.07 8.65 -13.77
C SER A 203 -0.56 8.84 -13.62
N HIS A 204 -0.19 10.00 -13.11
CA HIS A 204 1.18 10.37 -12.78
C HIS A 204 1.18 11.42 -11.66
N PRO A 205 2.29 11.74 -10.98
CA PRO A 205 2.29 12.65 -9.84
C PRO A 205 1.73 14.06 -10.10
N GLY A 206 1.64 14.50 -11.37
CA GLY A 206 1.07 15.80 -11.75
C GLY A 206 -0.46 15.85 -11.77
N ASN A 207 -1.16 14.71 -11.96
CA ASN A 207 -2.62 14.63 -11.96
C ASN A 207 -3.19 13.69 -10.90
N ALA A 208 -2.36 12.77 -10.39
CA ALA A 208 -2.72 11.79 -9.35
C ALA A 208 -1.52 11.57 -8.42
N PHE A 209 -1.39 12.40 -7.40
CA PHE A 209 -0.33 12.28 -6.41
C PHE A 209 -0.73 11.34 -5.30
N SER A 210 0.09 10.34 -5.03
CA SER A 210 -0.08 9.44 -3.89
C SER A 210 1.26 9.25 -3.17
N LEU A 211 1.19 9.16 -1.85
CA LEU A 211 2.34 8.87 -0.99
C LEU A 211 1.89 7.96 0.15
N TRP A 212 2.42 6.75 0.16
CA TRP A 212 2.28 5.83 1.26
C TRP A 212 3.56 5.83 2.08
N GLN A 213 3.46 6.07 3.39
CA GLN A 213 4.61 6.15 4.29
C GLN A 213 4.34 5.43 5.59
N GLN A 214 5.28 4.57 6.00
CA GLN A 214 5.22 3.84 7.26
C GLN A 214 6.50 4.05 8.07
N ILE A 215 6.34 4.34 9.37
CA ILE A 215 7.44 4.39 10.34
C ILE A 215 7.08 3.46 11.48
N THR A 216 7.93 2.45 11.74
CA THR A 216 7.65 1.43 12.77
C THR A 216 8.89 1.12 13.60
N VAL A 217 8.66 0.67 14.83
CA VAL A 217 9.66 0.11 15.72
C VAL A 217 9.34 -1.36 15.93
N ASP A 218 10.33 -2.20 15.72
CA ASP A 218 10.28 -3.63 15.97
C ASP A 218 10.89 -3.92 17.34
N ILE A 219 10.13 -4.58 18.22
CA ILE A 219 10.48 -4.90 19.60
C ILE A 219 10.45 -6.41 19.76
N PRO A 220 11.57 -7.10 19.97
CA PRO A 220 11.60 -8.53 20.18
C PRO A 220 10.84 -8.93 21.45
N LEU A 221 9.85 -9.82 21.33
CA LEU A 221 9.12 -10.39 22.47
C LEU A 221 9.61 -11.80 22.82
N GLY A 222 10.46 -12.39 21.98
CA GLY A 222 10.98 -13.75 22.16
C GLY A 222 11.84 -14.18 20.99
N ARG A 223 12.13 -15.49 20.90
CA ARG A 223 13.06 -16.02 19.87
C ARG A 223 12.54 -15.91 18.43
N HIS A 224 11.21 -15.88 18.22
CA HIS A 224 10.61 -15.94 16.88
C HIS A 224 9.50 -14.92 16.65
N THR A 225 9.13 -14.15 17.66
CA THR A 225 8.05 -13.18 17.61
C THR A 225 8.57 -11.79 17.93
N VAL A 226 8.22 -10.84 17.08
CA VAL A 226 8.55 -9.43 17.24
C VAL A 226 7.24 -8.66 17.24
N MET A 227 7.03 -7.78 18.18
CA MET A 227 5.97 -6.80 18.15
C MET A 227 6.42 -5.64 17.26
N ARG A 228 5.56 -5.21 16.36
CA ARG A 228 5.78 -4.03 15.51
C ARG A 228 4.71 -3.00 15.85
N ALA A 229 5.15 -1.81 16.21
CA ALA A 229 4.25 -0.67 16.45
C ALA A 229 4.76 0.55 15.69
N GLY A 230 3.85 1.43 15.26
CA GLY A 230 4.26 2.61 14.53
C GLY A 230 3.10 3.39 13.92
N TYR A 231 3.44 4.15 12.90
CA TYR A 231 2.58 5.11 12.25
C TYR A 231 2.53 4.85 10.74
N LEU A 232 1.34 4.96 10.18
CA LEU A 232 1.06 4.88 8.76
C LEU A 232 0.40 6.18 8.30
N CYS A 233 0.99 6.81 7.27
CA CYS A 233 0.41 7.93 6.54
C CYS A 233 0.11 7.45 5.11
N ASP A 234 -1.12 7.63 4.66
CA ASP A 234 -1.56 7.31 3.31
C ASP A 234 -2.27 8.54 2.73
N ILE A 235 -1.68 9.09 1.67
CA ILE A 235 -2.17 10.27 0.98
C ILE A 235 -2.44 9.88 -0.46
N ARG A 236 -3.68 10.10 -0.92
CA ARG A 236 -4.11 9.90 -2.29
C ARG A 236 -4.86 11.12 -2.76
N GLN A 237 -4.41 11.72 -3.85
CA GLN A 237 -5.01 12.91 -4.41
C GLN A 237 -5.05 12.79 -5.91
N SER A 238 -6.16 13.19 -6.53
CA SER A 238 -6.25 13.26 -7.98
C SER A 238 -7.10 14.44 -8.44
N HIS A 239 -6.79 14.91 -9.66
CA HIS A 239 -7.63 15.85 -10.37
C HIS A 239 -7.71 15.41 -11.83
N VAL A 240 -8.71 14.59 -12.12
CA VAL A 240 -8.91 13.91 -13.41
C VAL A 240 -10.38 14.00 -13.77
N ASN A 241 -10.69 14.18 -15.06
CA ASN A 241 -12.06 14.26 -15.60
C ASN A 241 -12.95 15.32 -14.92
N GLY A 242 -12.35 16.43 -14.43
CA GLY A 242 -13.07 17.47 -13.69
C GLY A 242 -13.40 17.11 -12.24
N ILE A 243 -12.99 15.93 -11.77
CA ILE A 243 -13.21 15.47 -10.40
C ILE A 243 -11.95 15.69 -9.58
N LYS A 244 -12.10 16.34 -8.42
CA LYS A 244 -11.06 16.45 -7.38
C LYS A 244 -11.32 15.40 -6.32
N MET A 245 -10.31 14.59 -6.04
CA MET A 245 -10.31 13.60 -4.98
C MET A 245 -9.13 13.85 -4.04
N HIS A 246 -9.40 13.89 -2.74
CA HIS A 246 -8.40 13.90 -1.68
C HIS A 246 -8.81 12.84 -0.65
N ASP A 247 -7.92 11.93 -0.38
CA ASP A 247 -8.08 10.90 0.65
C ASP A 247 -6.77 10.89 1.45
N ARG A 248 -6.82 11.31 2.70
CA ARG A 248 -5.66 11.39 3.60
C ARG A 248 -5.99 10.69 4.89
N SER A 249 -5.14 9.77 5.27
CA SER A 249 -5.29 9.08 6.54
C SER A 249 -3.98 9.01 7.32
N HIS A 250 -4.13 9.03 8.63
CA HIS A 250 -3.05 8.94 9.60
C HIS A 250 -3.43 7.92 10.65
N SER A 251 -2.75 6.79 10.68
CA SER A 251 -3.11 5.67 11.57
C SER A 251 -1.96 5.28 12.48
N PHE A 252 -2.26 5.04 13.75
CA PHE A 252 -1.39 4.28 14.64
C PHE A 252 -1.57 2.80 14.35
N MET A 253 -0.46 2.09 14.16
CA MET A 253 -0.43 0.69 13.75
C MET A 253 0.23 -0.16 14.83
N ILE A 254 -0.33 -1.33 15.13
CA ILE A 254 0.28 -2.32 16.00
C ILE A 254 0.09 -3.72 15.43
N GLY A 255 1.07 -4.59 15.62
CA GLY A 255 1.00 -5.95 15.09
C GLY A 255 2.19 -6.80 15.45
N PHE A 256 2.31 -7.93 14.77
CA PHE A 256 3.35 -8.90 15.01
C PHE A 256 4.08 -9.26 13.74
N VAL A 257 5.38 -9.51 13.88
CA VAL A 257 6.26 -10.02 12.84
C VAL A 257 6.71 -11.42 13.25
N ARG A 258 6.60 -12.38 12.35
CA ARG A 258 7.15 -13.73 12.51
C ARG A 258 8.25 -13.95 11.47
N HIS A 259 9.40 -14.40 11.95
CA HIS A 259 10.52 -14.78 11.11
C HIS A 259 10.51 -16.29 10.87
N PHE A 260 10.49 -16.68 9.61
CA PHE A 260 10.58 -18.08 9.21
C PHE A 260 11.96 -18.33 8.61
N ARG A 261 12.71 -19.21 9.23
CA ARG A 261 14.00 -19.66 8.74
C ARG A 261 13.85 -21.10 8.24
N LYS A 262 14.13 -21.33 6.97
CA LYS A 262 14.26 -22.70 6.47
C LYS A 262 15.65 -23.19 6.84
N VAL A 263 15.74 -24.21 7.67
CA VAL A 263 16.99 -24.78 8.18
C VAL A 263 17.74 -25.45 7.02
N GLY A 264 18.86 -24.88 6.63
CA GLY A 264 19.84 -25.43 5.69
C GLY A 264 21.24 -25.19 6.23
N ARG A 265 22.17 -26.04 5.88
CA ARG A 265 23.48 -26.24 6.53
C ARG A 265 24.46 -25.05 6.62
N ASP A 266 24.18 -23.90 5.97
CA ASP A 266 25.08 -22.69 5.96
C ASP A 266 24.48 -21.48 6.74
N GLU A 267 24.17 -21.68 8.00
CA GLU A 267 23.20 -20.88 8.72
C GLU A 267 23.70 -19.57 9.35
N ARG A 268 25.01 -19.40 9.58
CA ARG A 268 25.53 -18.27 10.39
C ARG A 268 25.57 -16.93 9.64
N LYS A 269 25.82 -16.91 8.34
CA LYS A 269 25.91 -15.67 7.54
C LYS A 269 24.56 -15.07 7.11
N ALA A 270 23.48 -15.84 7.17
CA ALA A 270 22.18 -15.42 6.70
C ALA A 270 21.34 -14.72 7.79
N ALA A 271 21.64 -14.95 9.07
CA ALA A 271 20.95 -14.30 10.20
C ALA A 271 21.20 -12.78 10.24
N ASP A 272 22.39 -12.34 9.83
CA ASP A 272 22.77 -10.93 9.82
C ASP A 272 22.11 -10.12 8.70
N VAL A 273 21.30 -10.74 7.86
CA VAL A 273 20.70 -10.10 6.68
C VAL A 273 19.25 -9.64 6.89
N ILE A 274 18.51 -10.16 7.88
CA ILE A 274 17.08 -9.82 8.08
C ILE A 274 16.75 -9.41 9.53
N LEU A 275 17.59 -9.75 10.49
CA LEU A 275 17.46 -9.20 11.85
C LEU A 275 18.14 -7.86 11.94
#